data_cbb25308c3789120ea1d078e1306fcab
#
_entry.id   cbb25308c3789120ea1d078e1306fcab
#
_cell.length_a   1.000
_cell.length_b   1.000
_cell.length_c   1.000
_cell.angle_alpha   90.00
_cell.angle_beta   90.00
_cell.angle_gamma   90.00
#
_symmetry.space_group_name_H-M   'P 1'
#
loop_
_entity.id
_entity.type
_entity.pdbx_description
1 polymer ?
#
loop_
_entity_poly.entity_id
_entity_poly.type
_entity_poly.pdbx_seq_one_letter_code
_entity_poly.pdbx_strand_id
1 'polypeptide(L)'
;MLKTLNYRIIHLSKYYPPDRGGIETHVQTLARTQAALGAEVHVVCVNGFDKQRRLFTKTKTVTEMDCGVHVTRLGRLLSFARFDLCPEILSKLSQLLNEPNTLLHIHTPNPTMLLALTMLRRHVPLIITHHSDIIKQKILKYGLRPFEYLIYSESSRILTTSLQYIQGSKFLQLYRHKLNNLPLGIDFKNYSKPNKKAVNFTSYLKEKYGELIWLAVGRLVYYKGLHIAIEALTLVSGILIIVGVGPLEQDLKTLAEKLGVSDRIVWLGHVSEDELIGAYHAATALWFPSNVRSEGFGLVQVESMASSCPVINADIPGSGVPWVSRHEQEGLTIPINNPAALAKAAKRLLYEPGLRNRLATASRKRSESFNHLTMAQRSFEFYEEVLSEQWNYAGIQKPVNLL
;
A
#
# COMPACT_ATOMS: atom_id res chain seq x y z
N MET A 1 -6.38 -24.47 -18.27
CA MET A 1 -7.77 -24.13 -17.92
C MET A 1 -7.75 -23.46 -16.55
N LEU A 2 -8.27 -22.24 -16.42
CA LEU A 2 -8.46 -21.61 -15.12
C LEU A 2 -9.51 -22.42 -14.35
N LYS A 3 -9.16 -22.92 -13.16
CA LYS A 3 -10.11 -23.56 -12.25
C LYS A 3 -11.19 -22.51 -11.93
N THR A 4 -12.46 -22.79 -12.22
CA THR A 4 -13.56 -21.94 -11.73
C THR A 4 -13.58 -22.01 -10.22
N LEU A 5 -13.28 -20.91 -9.58
CA LEU A 5 -13.34 -20.80 -8.13
C LEU A 5 -14.83 -20.77 -7.72
N ASN A 6 -15.28 -21.79 -7.00
CA ASN A 6 -16.69 -21.91 -6.59
C ASN A 6 -17.01 -21.08 -5.33
N TYR A 7 -16.31 -19.94 -5.14
CA TYR A 7 -16.57 -19.06 -4.00
C TYR A 7 -16.42 -17.59 -4.39
N ARG A 8 -17.15 -16.77 -3.65
CA ARG A 8 -17.16 -15.31 -3.77
C ARG A 8 -16.19 -14.69 -2.76
N ILE A 9 -15.44 -13.69 -3.16
CA ILE A 9 -14.53 -12.94 -2.31
C ILE A 9 -15.09 -11.54 -2.08
N ILE A 10 -15.24 -11.15 -0.81
CA ILE A 10 -15.66 -9.79 -0.45
C ILE A 10 -14.49 -9.10 0.26
N HIS A 11 -13.86 -8.13 -0.41
CA HIS A 11 -12.87 -7.25 0.19
C HIS A 11 -13.54 -6.09 0.90
N LEU A 12 -13.17 -5.86 2.16
CA LEU A 12 -13.56 -4.66 2.91
C LEU A 12 -12.38 -3.70 2.99
N SER A 13 -12.43 -2.63 2.23
CA SER A 13 -11.44 -1.56 2.23
C SER A 13 -12.04 -0.28 2.83
N LYS A 14 -11.18 0.57 3.37
CA LYS A 14 -11.65 1.88 3.83
C LYS A 14 -12.10 2.73 2.65
N TYR A 15 -11.23 2.89 1.67
CA TYR A 15 -11.48 3.55 0.40
C TYR A 15 -11.02 2.66 -0.75
N TYR A 16 -11.30 3.09 -1.98
CA TYR A 16 -10.90 2.42 -3.21
C TYR A 16 -10.62 3.47 -4.29
N PRO A 17 -9.69 3.26 -5.23
CA PRO A 17 -9.44 4.24 -6.28
C PRO A 17 -10.74 4.74 -6.96
N PRO A 18 -10.82 6.04 -7.28
CA PRO A 18 -9.73 7.00 -7.45
C PRO A 18 -9.21 7.64 -6.16
N ASP A 19 -9.73 7.29 -4.96
CA ASP A 19 -9.05 7.63 -3.70
C ASP A 19 -7.66 7.01 -3.68
N ARG A 20 -6.64 7.79 -3.30
CA ARG A 20 -5.25 7.38 -3.42
C ARG A 20 -4.60 7.06 -2.08
N GLY A 21 -3.92 5.93 -2.03
CA GLY A 21 -3.11 5.45 -0.91
C GLY A 21 -2.60 4.05 -1.18
N GLY A 22 -1.57 3.63 -0.45
CA GLY A 22 -0.96 2.32 -0.67
C GLY A 22 -1.90 1.14 -0.41
N ILE A 23 -2.83 1.26 0.53
CA ILE A 23 -3.85 0.23 0.81
C ILE A 23 -4.86 0.17 -0.32
N GLU A 24 -5.36 1.31 -0.76
CA GLU A 24 -6.34 1.44 -1.84
C GLU A 24 -5.80 0.85 -3.15
N THR A 25 -4.58 1.20 -3.52
CA THR A 25 -3.89 0.65 -4.70
C THR A 25 -3.69 -0.87 -4.57
N HIS A 26 -3.27 -1.34 -3.39
CA HIS A 26 -3.10 -2.77 -3.15
C HIS A 26 -4.43 -3.54 -3.31
N VAL A 27 -5.52 -3.06 -2.68
CA VAL A 27 -6.83 -3.71 -2.77
C VAL A 27 -7.31 -3.77 -4.22
N GLN A 28 -7.14 -2.68 -4.97
CA GLN A 28 -7.49 -2.66 -6.39
C GLN A 28 -6.67 -3.68 -7.20
N THR A 29 -5.35 -3.67 -7.02
CA THR A 29 -4.46 -4.59 -7.72
C THR A 29 -4.80 -6.04 -7.41
N LEU A 30 -5.02 -6.38 -6.13
CA LEU A 30 -5.39 -7.73 -5.70
C LEU A 30 -6.74 -8.14 -6.27
N ALA A 31 -7.79 -7.32 -6.08
CA ALA A 31 -9.14 -7.61 -6.52
C ALA A 31 -9.26 -7.78 -8.04
N ARG A 32 -8.68 -6.85 -8.81
CA ARG A 32 -8.65 -6.95 -10.29
C ARG A 32 -7.90 -8.19 -10.77
N THR A 33 -6.79 -8.53 -10.12
CA THR A 33 -6.01 -9.71 -10.49
C THR A 33 -6.78 -10.99 -10.17
N GLN A 34 -7.44 -11.06 -9.03
CA GLN A 34 -8.30 -12.19 -8.65
C GLN A 34 -9.48 -12.35 -9.62
N ALA A 35 -10.13 -11.25 -10.01
CA ALA A 35 -11.20 -11.28 -11.01
C ALA A 35 -10.69 -11.74 -12.38
N ALA A 36 -9.53 -11.26 -12.81
CA ALA A 36 -8.90 -11.69 -14.05
C ALA A 36 -8.49 -13.18 -14.05
N LEU A 37 -8.25 -13.75 -12.87
CA LEU A 37 -8.01 -15.18 -12.65
C LEU A 37 -9.30 -16.01 -12.51
N GLY A 38 -10.49 -15.39 -12.68
CA GLY A 38 -11.78 -16.08 -12.74
C GLY A 38 -12.56 -16.12 -11.41
N ALA A 39 -12.14 -15.37 -10.38
CA ALA A 39 -12.90 -15.27 -9.13
C ALA A 39 -14.06 -14.26 -9.25
N GLU A 40 -15.18 -14.54 -8.56
CA GLU A 40 -16.19 -13.51 -8.31
C GLU A 40 -15.74 -12.63 -7.17
N VAL A 41 -15.43 -11.36 -7.46
CA VAL A 41 -14.83 -10.43 -6.50
C VAL A 41 -15.70 -9.21 -6.29
N HIS A 42 -15.98 -8.94 -5.01
CA HIS A 42 -16.67 -7.73 -4.54
C HIS A 42 -15.72 -6.89 -3.69
N VAL A 43 -15.78 -5.58 -3.83
CA VAL A 43 -15.13 -4.63 -2.94
C VAL A 43 -16.20 -3.74 -2.32
N VAL A 44 -16.24 -3.70 -0.98
CA VAL A 44 -17.08 -2.75 -0.24
C VAL A 44 -16.17 -1.72 0.41
N CYS A 45 -16.40 -0.45 0.10
CA CYS A 45 -15.61 0.66 0.63
C CYS A 45 -16.51 1.87 0.95
N VAL A 46 -15.96 2.87 1.61
CA VAL A 46 -16.67 4.14 1.85
C VAL A 46 -16.57 5.03 0.61
N ASN A 47 -17.66 5.68 0.25
CA ASN A 47 -17.66 6.71 -0.78
C ASN A 47 -16.97 7.98 -0.25
N GLY A 48 -15.65 8.04 -0.45
CA GLY A 48 -14.79 9.14 -0.03
C GLY A 48 -14.76 10.33 -0.98
N PHE A 49 -15.50 10.28 -2.09
CA PHE A 49 -15.40 11.20 -3.20
C PHE A 49 -15.96 12.58 -2.85
N ASP A 50 -15.20 13.32 -2.05
CA ASP A 50 -15.42 14.73 -1.79
C ASP A 50 -14.09 15.48 -1.95
N LYS A 51 -14.05 16.36 -2.97
CA LYS A 51 -12.88 17.21 -3.22
C LYS A 51 -12.48 18.08 -2.02
N GLN A 52 -13.39 18.31 -1.07
CA GLN A 52 -13.19 19.25 0.04
C GLN A 52 -12.99 18.60 1.41
N ARG A 53 -13.08 17.26 1.56
CA ARG A 53 -12.91 16.51 2.83
C ARG A 53 -13.60 17.16 4.05
N ARG A 54 -14.80 17.70 3.88
CA ARG A 54 -15.56 18.32 4.97
C ARG A 54 -16.10 17.26 5.93
N LEU A 55 -16.15 17.59 7.23
CA LEU A 55 -16.69 16.71 8.27
C LEU A 55 -18.11 16.18 7.95
N PHE A 56 -18.95 17.03 7.35
CA PHE A 56 -20.36 16.79 7.10
C PHE A 56 -20.69 16.68 5.60
N THR A 57 -19.84 16.02 4.81
CA THR A 57 -20.21 15.79 3.40
C THR A 57 -20.97 14.50 3.27
N LYS A 58 -22.26 14.63 3.01
CA LYS A 58 -23.16 13.52 2.69
C LYS A 58 -22.88 13.01 1.28
N THR A 59 -22.58 11.72 1.14
CA THR A 59 -22.44 11.03 -0.14
C THR A 59 -23.50 9.95 -0.28
N LYS A 60 -23.78 9.52 -1.53
CA LYS A 60 -24.72 8.42 -1.82
C LYS A 60 -23.97 7.11 -1.97
N THR A 61 -24.66 6.02 -1.71
CA THR A 61 -24.17 4.67 -2.07
C THR A 61 -24.22 4.52 -3.59
N VAL A 62 -23.11 4.05 -4.18
CA VAL A 62 -22.95 3.81 -5.62
C VAL A 62 -22.35 2.44 -5.83
N THR A 63 -22.84 1.73 -6.85
CA THR A 63 -22.26 0.46 -7.30
C THR A 63 -21.74 0.64 -8.72
N GLU A 64 -20.52 0.13 -8.98
CA GLU A 64 -19.87 0.21 -10.28
C GLU A 64 -19.07 -1.07 -10.56
N MET A 65 -18.69 -1.25 -11.82
CA MET A 65 -17.78 -2.32 -12.24
C MET A 65 -16.38 -1.76 -12.49
N ASP A 66 -15.36 -2.43 -11.99
CA ASP A 66 -13.97 -2.07 -12.18
C ASP A 66 -13.15 -3.29 -12.62
N CYS A 67 -12.96 -3.46 -13.94
CA CYS A 67 -12.18 -4.59 -14.51
C CYS A 67 -12.64 -5.96 -13.98
N GLY A 68 -13.96 -6.22 -13.95
CA GLY A 68 -14.54 -7.47 -13.45
C GLY A 68 -14.79 -7.54 -11.95
N VAL A 69 -14.48 -6.48 -11.21
CA VAL A 69 -14.72 -6.35 -9.77
C VAL A 69 -16.01 -5.57 -9.52
N HIS A 70 -16.92 -6.10 -8.72
CA HIS A 70 -18.11 -5.39 -8.25
C HIS A 70 -17.74 -4.45 -7.10
N VAL A 71 -17.76 -3.15 -7.31
CA VAL A 71 -17.39 -2.15 -6.30
C VAL A 71 -18.63 -1.47 -5.73
N THR A 72 -18.88 -1.63 -4.44
CA THR A 72 -19.92 -0.92 -3.68
C THR A 72 -19.29 0.16 -2.82
N ARG A 73 -19.52 1.43 -3.19
CA ARG A 73 -19.10 2.60 -2.41
C ARG A 73 -20.26 3.04 -1.52
N LEU A 74 -20.13 2.79 -0.22
CA LEU A 74 -21.15 3.12 0.77
C LEU A 74 -21.26 4.62 0.98
N GLY A 75 -22.46 5.15 0.89
CA GLY A 75 -22.75 6.54 1.22
C GLY A 75 -22.44 6.85 2.68
N ARG A 76 -21.79 7.99 2.94
CA ARG A 76 -21.47 8.46 4.30
C ARG A 76 -22.27 9.69 4.67
N LEU A 77 -22.61 9.82 5.94
CA LEU A 77 -23.21 11.02 6.53
C LEU A 77 -22.18 11.93 7.19
N LEU A 78 -21.13 11.32 7.79
CA LEU A 78 -20.16 11.99 8.64
C LEU A 78 -18.82 11.27 8.54
N SER A 79 -17.71 12.04 8.58
CA SER A 79 -16.36 11.52 8.72
C SER A 79 -15.66 12.22 9.86
N PHE A 80 -15.20 11.46 10.86
CA PHE A 80 -14.48 11.98 12.02
C PHE A 80 -13.37 11.04 12.46
N ALA A 81 -12.17 11.55 12.68
CA ALA A 81 -11.02 10.82 13.23
C ALA A 81 -10.74 9.47 12.53
N ARG A 82 -10.91 9.38 11.20
CA ARG A 82 -10.83 8.17 10.37
C ARG A 82 -12.00 7.18 10.51
N PHE A 83 -13.04 7.54 11.23
CA PHE A 83 -14.30 6.82 11.26
C PHE A 83 -15.28 7.48 10.32
N ASP A 84 -15.98 6.69 9.50
CA ASP A 84 -17.01 7.15 8.57
C ASP A 84 -18.36 6.52 8.98
N LEU A 85 -19.36 7.34 9.21
CA LEU A 85 -20.72 6.87 9.51
C LEU A 85 -21.47 6.58 8.21
N CYS A 86 -21.66 5.30 7.91
CA CYS A 86 -22.33 4.81 6.70
C CYS A 86 -23.61 4.07 7.09
N PRO A 87 -24.81 4.68 6.96
CA PRO A 87 -26.07 4.07 7.43
C PRO A 87 -26.38 2.72 6.79
N GLU A 88 -26.04 2.54 5.52
CA GLU A 88 -26.34 1.33 4.76
C GLU A 88 -25.33 0.19 4.96
N ILE A 89 -24.28 0.38 5.79
CA ILE A 89 -23.18 -0.59 5.91
C ILE A 89 -23.67 -1.98 6.38
N LEU A 90 -24.52 -2.01 7.40
CA LEU A 90 -25.00 -3.27 7.96
C LEU A 90 -25.92 -4.02 6.99
N SER A 91 -26.86 -3.32 6.35
CA SER A 91 -27.77 -3.93 5.38
C SER A 91 -27.05 -4.46 4.16
N LYS A 92 -26.09 -3.69 3.60
CA LYS A 92 -25.31 -4.11 2.44
C LYS A 92 -24.39 -5.29 2.75
N LEU A 93 -23.69 -5.25 3.89
CA LEU A 93 -22.86 -6.38 4.31
C LEU A 93 -23.70 -7.62 4.61
N SER A 94 -24.84 -7.49 5.31
CA SER A 94 -25.74 -8.63 5.58
C SER A 94 -26.21 -9.28 4.28
N GLN A 95 -26.61 -8.46 3.28
CA GLN A 95 -27.03 -8.97 1.98
C GLN A 95 -25.93 -9.79 1.29
N LEU A 96 -24.70 -9.28 1.26
CA LEU A 96 -23.57 -9.96 0.62
C LEU A 96 -23.14 -11.24 1.38
N LEU A 97 -23.20 -11.23 2.72
CA LEU A 97 -22.77 -12.34 3.57
C LEU A 97 -23.78 -13.49 3.64
N ASN A 98 -25.03 -13.29 3.22
CA ASN A 98 -26.05 -14.35 3.15
C ASN A 98 -25.90 -15.22 1.90
N GLU A 99 -25.10 -14.83 0.94
CA GLU A 99 -24.82 -15.66 -0.24
C GLU A 99 -23.91 -16.84 0.10
N PRO A 100 -24.18 -18.03 -0.46
CA PRO A 100 -23.37 -19.22 -0.18
C PRO A 100 -21.94 -19.07 -0.68
N ASN A 101 -21.03 -19.87 -0.13
CA ASN A 101 -19.63 -19.93 -0.54
C ASN A 101 -18.92 -18.56 -0.56
N THR A 102 -19.20 -17.74 0.44
CA THR A 102 -18.63 -16.38 0.57
C THR A 102 -17.44 -16.40 1.54
N LEU A 103 -16.36 -15.71 1.16
CA LEU A 103 -15.20 -15.44 2.00
C LEU A 103 -15.06 -13.92 2.20
N LEU A 104 -14.83 -13.50 3.43
CA LEU A 104 -14.66 -12.12 3.80
C LEU A 104 -13.19 -11.78 4.05
N HIS A 105 -12.68 -10.74 3.39
CA HIS A 105 -11.30 -10.28 3.54
C HIS A 105 -11.26 -8.79 3.89
N ILE A 106 -10.95 -8.48 5.15
CA ILE A 106 -10.82 -7.08 5.60
C ILE A 106 -9.37 -6.58 5.53
N HIS A 107 -9.18 -5.35 5.05
CA HIS A 107 -7.90 -4.64 5.04
C HIS A 107 -7.85 -3.61 6.16
N THR A 108 -6.92 -3.79 7.10
CA THR A 108 -6.78 -2.91 8.27
C THR A 108 -5.51 -2.05 8.20
N PRO A 109 -5.53 -0.84 8.81
CA PRO A 109 -6.52 -0.30 9.75
C PRO A 109 -7.78 0.26 9.05
N ASN A 110 -8.95 -0.20 9.49
CA ASN A 110 -10.24 0.23 8.96
C ASN A 110 -11.30 0.28 10.08
N PRO A 111 -11.35 1.38 10.87
CA PRO A 111 -12.24 1.48 12.00
C PRO A 111 -13.72 1.30 11.67
N THR A 112 -14.17 1.85 10.53
CA THR A 112 -15.56 1.79 10.08
C THR A 112 -16.01 0.36 9.85
N MET A 113 -15.23 -0.42 9.08
CA MET A 113 -15.57 -1.81 8.78
C MET A 113 -15.39 -2.73 9.98
N LEU A 114 -14.37 -2.51 10.82
CA LEU A 114 -14.17 -3.25 12.06
C LEU A 114 -15.40 -3.14 12.98
N LEU A 115 -15.90 -1.92 13.20
CA LEU A 115 -17.08 -1.70 14.02
C LEU A 115 -18.33 -2.35 13.40
N ALA A 116 -18.54 -2.21 12.09
CA ALA A 116 -19.67 -2.85 11.41
C ALA A 116 -19.63 -4.38 11.57
N LEU A 117 -18.45 -5.00 11.47
CA LEU A 117 -18.30 -6.45 11.62
C LEU A 117 -18.62 -6.94 13.03
N THR A 118 -18.41 -6.15 14.08
CA THR A 118 -18.80 -6.54 15.45
C THR A 118 -20.31 -6.55 15.68
N MET A 119 -21.07 -5.86 14.82
CA MET A 119 -22.53 -5.78 14.89
C MET A 119 -23.24 -6.81 14.02
N LEU A 120 -22.49 -7.57 13.21
CA LEU A 120 -23.03 -8.57 12.29
C LEU A 120 -22.75 -9.99 12.80
N ARG A 121 -23.78 -10.85 12.79
CA ARG A 121 -23.56 -12.30 12.90
C ARG A 121 -22.99 -12.82 11.58
N ARG A 122 -21.87 -13.51 11.65
CA ARG A 122 -21.16 -14.03 10.49
C ARG A 122 -21.09 -15.56 10.55
N HIS A 123 -21.40 -16.19 9.42
CA HIS A 123 -21.22 -17.62 9.20
C HIS A 123 -20.18 -17.90 8.13
N VAL A 124 -19.50 -16.84 7.64
CA VAL A 124 -18.48 -16.90 6.59
C VAL A 124 -17.09 -16.74 7.20
N PRO A 125 -16.06 -17.40 6.63
CA PRO A 125 -14.70 -17.25 7.11
C PRO A 125 -14.19 -15.83 6.90
N LEU A 126 -13.38 -15.37 7.85
CA LEU A 126 -12.80 -14.04 7.86
C LEU A 126 -11.28 -14.10 7.76
N ILE A 127 -10.74 -13.42 6.76
CA ILE A 127 -9.31 -13.17 6.62
C ILE A 127 -9.04 -11.67 6.83
N ILE A 128 -7.93 -11.36 7.47
CA ILE A 128 -7.49 -9.98 7.71
C ILE A 128 -6.16 -9.76 7.00
N THR A 129 -6.02 -8.72 6.18
CA THR A 129 -4.70 -8.18 5.83
C THR A 129 -4.40 -6.99 6.74
N HIS A 130 -3.38 -7.15 7.58
CA HIS A 130 -2.88 -6.10 8.47
C HIS A 130 -1.75 -5.32 7.78
N HIS A 131 -2.04 -4.11 7.29
CA HIS A 131 -1.07 -3.28 6.57
C HIS A 131 -0.19 -2.45 7.50
N SER A 132 -0.77 -1.92 8.59
CA SER A 132 -0.03 -1.11 9.56
C SER A 132 -0.77 -0.96 10.88
N ASP A 133 0.01 -0.72 11.95
CA ASP A 133 -0.54 -0.36 13.25
C ASP A 133 -1.06 1.10 13.27
N ILE A 134 -2.06 1.38 14.10
CA ILE A 134 -2.48 2.74 14.42
C ILE A 134 -1.48 3.31 15.45
N ILE A 135 -0.58 4.20 15.02
CA ILE A 135 0.52 4.70 15.87
C ILE A 135 0.20 6.07 16.47
N LYS A 136 -0.17 7.06 15.64
CA LYS A 136 -0.29 8.46 16.06
C LYS A 136 -1.56 8.78 16.89
N GLN A 137 -2.65 8.10 16.59
CA GLN A 137 -3.95 8.38 17.22
C GLN A 137 -4.16 7.51 18.47
N LYS A 138 -3.45 7.82 19.56
CA LYS A 138 -3.48 7.02 20.80
C LYS A 138 -4.89 6.83 21.36
N ILE A 139 -5.70 7.90 21.45
CA ILE A 139 -7.07 7.83 21.98
C ILE A 139 -7.95 6.91 21.10
N LEU A 140 -7.94 7.10 19.79
CA LEU A 140 -8.69 6.25 18.87
C LEU A 140 -8.23 4.79 18.96
N LYS A 141 -6.93 4.56 19.08
CA LYS A 141 -6.36 3.22 19.27
C LYS A 141 -6.91 2.53 20.50
N TYR A 142 -6.98 3.21 21.64
CA TYR A 142 -7.52 2.62 22.89
C TYR A 142 -9.02 2.31 22.75
N GLY A 143 -9.81 3.21 22.14
CA GLY A 143 -11.25 2.98 21.90
C GLY A 143 -11.54 1.85 20.91
N LEU A 144 -10.70 1.66 19.91
CA LEU A 144 -10.88 0.60 18.91
C LEU A 144 -10.32 -0.77 19.32
N ARG A 145 -9.44 -0.80 20.31
CA ARG A 145 -8.74 -2.03 20.74
C ARG A 145 -9.65 -3.21 21.07
N PRO A 146 -10.75 -3.05 21.82
CA PRO A 146 -11.68 -4.17 22.09
C PRO A 146 -12.25 -4.75 20.81
N PHE A 147 -12.62 -3.93 19.84
CA PHE A 147 -13.15 -4.36 18.54
C PHE A 147 -12.08 -5.04 17.67
N GLU A 148 -10.83 -4.52 17.69
CA GLU A 148 -9.71 -5.20 17.04
C GLU A 148 -9.48 -6.59 17.68
N TYR A 149 -9.42 -6.68 19.01
CA TYR A 149 -9.25 -7.98 19.70
C TYR A 149 -10.34 -8.98 19.29
N LEU A 150 -11.60 -8.56 19.29
CA LEU A 150 -12.72 -9.43 18.91
C LEU A 150 -12.57 -9.93 17.47
N ILE A 151 -12.44 -9.03 16.51
CA ILE A 151 -12.38 -9.37 15.07
C ILE A 151 -11.14 -10.19 14.74
N TYR A 152 -9.97 -9.86 15.33
CA TYR A 152 -8.74 -10.64 15.12
C TYR A 152 -8.81 -12.01 15.75
N SER A 153 -9.47 -12.17 16.92
CA SER A 153 -9.66 -13.49 17.53
C SER A 153 -10.62 -14.38 16.72
N GLU A 154 -11.62 -13.79 16.07
CA GLU A 154 -12.57 -14.50 15.22
C GLU A 154 -12.05 -14.78 13.80
N SER A 155 -10.95 -14.12 13.37
CA SER A 155 -10.40 -14.36 12.04
C SER A 155 -9.80 -15.75 11.90
N SER A 156 -9.94 -16.33 10.71
CA SER A 156 -9.32 -17.62 10.37
C SER A 156 -7.83 -17.47 10.07
N ARG A 157 -7.44 -16.40 9.37
CA ARG A 157 -6.03 -16.09 9.03
C ARG A 157 -5.79 -14.58 9.11
N ILE A 158 -4.54 -14.20 9.43
CA ILE A 158 -4.09 -12.82 9.44
C ILE A 158 -2.87 -12.73 8.53
N LEU A 159 -3.02 -11.99 7.43
CA LEU A 159 -1.98 -11.76 6.45
C LEU A 159 -1.24 -10.46 6.78
N THR A 160 0.05 -10.46 6.62
CA THR A 160 0.91 -9.28 6.78
C THR A 160 1.83 -9.13 5.57
N THR A 161 2.35 -7.94 5.38
CA THR A 161 3.15 -7.60 4.20
C THR A 161 4.59 -8.10 4.28
N SER A 162 5.10 -8.39 5.50
CA SER A 162 6.46 -8.91 5.72
C SER A 162 6.59 -9.61 7.09
N LEU A 163 7.54 -10.55 7.20
CA LEU A 163 7.86 -11.20 8.47
C LEU A 163 8.43 -10.22 9.50
N GLN A 164 9.20 -9.23 9.06
CA GLN A 164 9.75 -8.18 9.91
C GLN A 164 8.63 -7.36 10.57
N TYR A 165 7.55 -7.12 9.82
CA TYR A 165 6.38 -6.43 10.38
C TYR A 165 5.69 -7.26 11.47
N ILE A 166 5.60 -8.57 11.28
CA ILE A 166 5.09 -9.51 12.29
C ILE A 166 5.92 -9.41 13.58
N GLN A 167 7.24 -9.56 13.45
CA GLN A 167 8.16 -9.56 14.59
C GLN A 167 8.12 -8.25 15.39
N GLY A 168 7.96 -7.13 14.70
CA GLY A 168 7.89 -5.80 15.32
C GLY A 168 6.55 -5.45 15.99
N SER A 169 5.47 -6.24 15.85
CA SER A 169 4.15 -5.92 16.38
C SER A 169 3.78 -6.73 17.60
N LYS A 170 3.83 -6.13 18.79
CA LYS A 170 3.32 -6.76 20.03
C LYS A 170 1.87 -7.21 19.91
N PHE A 171 1.05 -6.49 19.15
CA PHE A 171 -0.33 -6.85 18.92
C PHE A 171 -0.48 -8.10 18.06
N LEU A 172 0.24 -8.17 16.94
CA LEU A 172 0.19 -9.34 16.05
C LEU A 172 0.73 -10.61 16.72
N GLN A 173 1.72 -10.48 17.61
CA GLN A 173 2.27 -11.63 18.34
C GLN A 173 1.22 -12.38 19.18
N LEU A 174 0.12 -11.74 19.58
CA LEU A 174 -1.00 -12.39 20.25
C LEU A 174 -1.70 -13.43 19.38
N TYR A 175 -1.58 -13.32 18.07
CA TYR A 175 -2.23 -14.15 17.06
C TYR A 175 -1.22 -14.94 16.21
N ARG A 176 0.00 -15.20 16.73
CA ARG A 176 1.10 -15.82 15.98
C ARG A 176 0.71 -17.08 15.21
N HIS A 177 -0.23 -17.87 15.74
CA HIS A 177 -0.72 -19.12 15.14
C HIS A 177 -1.59 -18.93 13.90
N LYS A 178 -2.06 -17.70 13.64
CA LYS A 178 -2.88 -17.32 12.46
C LYS A 178 -2.10 -16.45 11.46
N LEU A 179 -0.87 -16.06 11.78
CA LEU A 179 -0.10 -15.12 10.99
C LEU A 179 0.55 -15.79 9.79
N ASN A 180 0.33 -15.20 8.63
CA ASN A 180 0.97 -15.57 7.38
C ASN A 180 1.53 -14.34 6.67
N ASN A 181 2.53 -14.54 5.81
CA ASN A 181 3.12 -13.46 5.03
C ASN A 181 2.58 -13.47 3.60
N LEU A 182 1.96 -12.37 3.20
CA LEU A 182 1.55 -12.10 1.83
C LEU A 182 2.12 -10.73 1.40
N PRO A 183 3.31 -10.69 0.78
CA PRO A 183 3.89 -9.45 0.27
C PRO A 183 2.98 -8.77 -0.74
N LEU A 184 3.00 -7.45 -0.74
CA LEU A 184 2.26 -6.66 -1.73
C LEU A 184 2.88 -6.85 -3.11
N GLY A 185 2.03 -6.88 -4.14
CA GLY A 185 2.43 -7.03 -5.54
C GLY A 185 1.98 -5.86 -6.40
N ILE A 186 2.73 -5.63 -7.46
CA ILE A 186 2.41 -4.65 -8.52
C ILE A 186 2.41 -5.34 -9.90
N ASP A 187 1.78 -4.72 -10.88
CA ASP A 187 2.04 -5.09 -12.28
C ASP A 187 3.37 -4.48 -12.74
N PHE A 188 4.46 -5.20 -12.46
CA PHE A 188 5.81 -4.72 -12.73
C PHE A 188 6.11 -4.50 -14.21
N LYS A 189 5.32 -5.07 -15.13
CA LYS A 189 5.56 -4.95 -16.59
C LYS A 189 5.46 -3.50 -17.05
N ASN A 190 4.47 -2.76 -16.55
CA ASN A 190 4.27 -1.35 -16.89
C ASN A 190 5.47 -0.49 -16.48
N TYR A 191 6.03 -0.77 -15.30
CA TYR A 191 7.21 -0.08 -14.78
C TYR A 191 8.49 -0.47 -15.50
N SER A 192 8.58 -1.72 -15.92
CA SER A 192 9.78 -2.27 -16.54
C SER A 192 9.91 -1.99 -18.04
N LYS A 193 8.79 -1.76 -18.71
CA LYS A 193 8.69 -1.43 -20.14
C LYS A 193 7.77 -0.23 -20.30
N PRO A 194 8.28 0.99 -20.05
CA PRO A 194 7.47 2.20 -20.10
C PRO A 194 6.88 2.41 -21.49
N ASN A 195 5.64 2.86 -21.53
CA ASN A 195 4.99 3.25 -22.77
C ASN A 195 5.52 4.61 -23.29
N LYS A 196 5.09 5.00 -24.47
CA LYS A 196 5.54 6.25 -25.14
C LYS A 196 5.31 7.51 -24.28
N LYS A 197 4.20 7.57 -23.51
CA LYS A 197 3.91 8.73 -22.66
C LYS A 197 4.91 8.83 -21.50
N ALA A 198 5.19 7.68 -20.85
CA ALA A 198 6.18 7.63 -19.77
C ALA A 198 7.60 7.96 -20.29
N VAL A 199 7.99 7.44 -21.46
CA VAL A 199 9.28 7.77 -22.10
C VAL A 199 9.37 9.25 -22.41
N ASN A 200 8.35 9.86 -22.98
CA ASN A 200 8.33 11.30 -23.28
C ASN A 200 8.46 12.13 -21.99
N PHE A 201 7.80 11.72 -20.91
CA PHE A 201 7.90 12.40 -19.63
C PHE A 201 9.29 12.26 -19.00
N THR A 202 9.92 11.08 -19.14
CA THR A 202 11.33 10.88 -18.75
C THR A 202 12.25 11.87 -19.46
N SER A 203 12.11 11.98 -20.79
CA SER A 203 12.92 12.93 -21.60
C SER A 203 12.68 14.38 -21.20
N TYR A 204 11.41 14.76 -21.00
CA TYR A 204 11.05 16.09 -20.53
C TYR A 204 11.71 16.45 -19.19
N LEU A 205 11.69 15.52 -18.22
CA LEU A 205 12.29 15.78 -16.90
C LEU A 205 13.82 15.94 -17.00
N LYS A 206 14.48 15.11 -17.80
CA LYS A 206 15.93 15.16 -17.97
C LYS A 206 16.36 16.42 -18.75
N GLU A 207 15.66 16.78 -19.80
CA GLU A 207 15.92 17.99 -20.57
C GLU A 207 15.78 19.26 -19.70
N LYS A 208 14.73 19.30 -18.88
CA LYS A 208 14.42 20.48 -18.06
C LYS A 208 15.27 20.61 -16.81
N TYR A 209 15.60 19.49 -16.15
CA TYR A 209 16.21 19.48 -14.81
C TYR A 209 17.59 18.80 -14.78
N GLY A 210 18.06 18.28 -15.92
CA GLY A 210 19.35 17.59 -16.03
C GLY A 210 19.28 16.11 -15.62
N GLU A 211 20.43 15.44 -15.69
CA GLU A 211 20.52 13.99 -15.43
C GLU A 211 20.54 13.63 -13.94
N LEU A 212 20.81 14.59 -13.05
CA LEU A 212 20.94 14.33 -11.63
C LEU A 212 19.64 14.67 -10.89
N ILE A 213 18.74 13.70 -10.86
CA ILE A 213 17.41 13.82 -10.28
C ILE A 213 17.26 12.84 -9.10
N TRP A 214 16.96 13.36 -7.92
CA TRP A 214 16.48 12.61 -6.78
C TRP A 214 14.95 12.60 -6.78
N LEU A 215 14.33 11.49 -6.48
CA LEU A 215 12.87 11.35 -6.50
C LEU A 215 12.34 10.99 -5.11
N ALA A 216 11.30 11.67 -4.67
CA ALA A 216 10.53 11.26 -3.49
C ALA A 216 9.05 11.15 -3.87
N VAL A 217 8.41 10.03 -3.52
CA VAL A 217 7.03 9.73 -3.91
C VAL A 217 6.18 9.38 -2.69
N GLY A 218 5.03 10.03 -2.56
CA GLY A 218 4.04 9.69 -1.55
C GLY A 218 3.30 10.89 -0.98
N ARG A 219 2.36 10.61 -0.07
CA ARG A 219 1.60 11.67 0.61
C ARG A 219 2.53 12.53 1.45
N LEU A 220 2.32 13.86 1.44
CA LEU A 220 3.09 14.80 2.24
C LEU A 220 2.59 14.79 3.69
N VAL A 221 3.01 13.74 4.43
CA VAL A 221 2.65 13.49 5.84
C VAL A 221 3.89 13.16 6.67
N TYR A 222 3.79 13.33 7.97
CA TYR A 222 4.90 13.30 8.92
C TYR A 222 5.81 12.06 8.81
N TYR A 223 5.21 10.87 8.64
CA TYR A 223 5.98 9.62 8.65
C TYR A 223 6.75 9.32 7.36
N LYS A 224 6.48 10.07 6.28
CA LYS A 224 7.23 9.95 5.02
C LYS A 224 8.61 10.60 5.08
N GLY A 225 8.89 11.40 6.11
CA GLY A 225 10.22 11.94 6.34
C GLY A 225 10.72 12.90 5.26
N LEU A 226 9.84 13.59 4.52
CA LEU A 226 10.25 14.46 3.41
C LEU A 226 11.12 15.65 3.85
N HIS A 227 10.98 16.09 5.10
CA HIS A 227 11.90 17.07 5.69
C HIS A 227 13.34 16.57 5.70
N ILE A 228 13.56 15.26 5.93
CA ILE A 228 14.89 14.64 5.90
C ILE A 228 15.48 14.70 4.48
N ALA A 229 14.64 14.49 3.44
CA ALA A 229 15.06 14.60 2.06
C ALA A 229 15.45 16.05 1.70
N ILE A 230 14.67 17.04 2.17
CA ILE A 230 14.96 18.48 1.94
C ILE A 230 16.27 18.88 2.67
N GLU A 231 16.45 18.46 3.91
CA GLU A 231 17.70 18.71 4.65
C GLU A 231 18.91 18.03 3.98
N ALA A 232 18.76 16.79 3.51
CA ALA A 232 19.83 16.08 2.80
C ALA A 232 20.25 16.78 1.50
N LEU A 233 19.30 17.44 0.81
CA LEU A 233 19.56 18.17 -0.42
C LEU A 233 20.55 19.33 -0.23
N THR A 234 20.67 19.90 0.96
CA THR A 234 21.69 20.92 1.28
C THR A 234 23.12 20.36 1.19
N LEU A 235 23.28 19.04 1.33
CA LEU A 235 24.58 18.35 1.43
C LEU A 235 25.00 17.63 0.15
N VAL A 236 24.16 17.61 -0.88
CA VAL A 236 24.43 16.92 -2.14
C VAL A 236 23.87 17.73 -3.32
N SER A 237 24.49 17.64 -4.48
CA SER A 237 24.02 18.29 -5.73
C SER A 237 22.82 17.55 -6.32
N GLY A 238 22.17 18.20 -7.30
CA GLY A 238 21.03 17.66 -8.05
C GLY A 238 19.71 18.33 -7.70
N ILE A 239 18.67 17.90 -8.40
CA ILE A 239 17.28 18.37 -8.23
C ILE A 239 16.49 17.30 -7.48
N LEU A 240 15.70 17.68 -6.49
CA LEU A 240 14.75 16.80 -5.81
C LEU A 240 13.36 17.00 -6.41
N ILE A 241 12.82 15.97 -7.05
CA ILE A 241 11.44 15.92 -7.51
C ILE A 241 10.58 15.26 -6.46
N ILE A 242 9.52 15.93 -6.02
CA ILE A 242 8.56 15.43 -5.04
C ILE A 242 7.21 15.21 -5.74
N VAL A 243 6.77 13.95 -5.76
CA VAL A 243 5.47 13.53 -6.31
C VAL A 243 4.52 13.22 -5.17
N GLY A 244 3.38 13.90 -5.13
CA GLY A 244 2.33 13.72 -4.15
C GLY A 244 1.85 15.02 -3.54
N VAL A 245 0.78 14.91 -2.76
CA VAL A 245 0.16 16.03 -2.03
C VAL A 245 -0.10 15.65 -0.59
N GLY A 246 -0.27 16.62 0.28
CA GLY A 246 -0.62 16.35 1.67
C GLY A 246 -0.61 17.59 2.56
N PRO A 247 -1.02 17.44 3.81
CA PRO A 247 -1.19 18.56 4.74
C PRO A 247 0.13 19.28 5.09
N LEU A 248 1.28 18.65 4.88
CA LEU A 248 2.58 19.26 5.21
C LEU A 248 3.21 20.01 4.03
N GLU A 249 2.50 20.20 2.91
CA GLU A 249 3.07 20.82 1.71
C GLU A 249 3.65 22.21 2.00
N GLN A 250 2.88 23.06 2.69
CA GLN A 250 3.32 24.41 2.99
C GLN A 250 4.50 24.42 3.98
N ASP A 251 4.46 23.58 5.01
CA ASP A 251 5.54 23.46 5.99
C ASP A 251 6.86 23.02 5.32
N LEU A 252 6.77 22.08 4.38
CA LEU A 252 7.92 21.57 3.64
C LEU A 252 8.48 22.63 2.67
N LYS A 253 7.64 23.45 2.02
CA LYS A 253 8.06 24.57 1.19
C LYS A 253 8.79 25.63 2.03
N THR A 254 8.22 26.00 3.17
CA THR A 254 8.86 26.93 4.12
C THR A 254 10.21 26.42 4.64
N LEU A 255 10.32 25.09 4.87
CA LEU A 255 11.60 24.49 5.24
C LEU A 255 12.63 24.60 4.11
N ALA A 256 12.22 24.36 2.86
CA ALA A 256 13.09 24.48 1.70
C ALA A 256 13.61 25.91 1.50
N GLU A 257 12.75 26.92 1.69
CA GLU A 257 13.11 28.34 1.66
C GLU A 257 14.14 28.66 2.74
N LYS A 258 13.85 28.25 3.98
CA LYS A 258 14.76 28.47 5.13
C LYS A 258 16.15 27.87 4.91
N LEU A 259 16.22 26.74 4.20
CA LEU A 259 17.47 26.03 3.92
C LEU A 259 18.14 26.48 2.61
N GLY A 260 17.54 27.40 1.85
CA GLY A 260 18.07 27.92 0.60
C GLY A 260 18.16 26.90 -0.54
N VAL A 261 17.21 25.93 -0.58
CA VAL A 261 17.19 24.87 -1.60
C VAL A 261 15.89 24.84 -2.42
N SER A 262 15.05 25.86 -2.32
CA SER A 262 13.75 25.93 -3.00
C SER A 262 13.85 25.83 -4.52
N ASP A 263 14.85 26.43 -5.11
CA ASP A 263 15.17 26.41 -6.54
C ASP A 263 15.61 25.04 -7.05
N ARG A 264 15.97 24.15 -6.13
CA ARG A 264 16.38 22.76 -6.40
C ARG A 264 15.30 21.74 -6.08
N ILE A 265 14.06 22.16 -5.77
CA ILE A 265 12.95 21.28 -5.48
C ILE A 265 11.81 21.51 -6.46
N VAL A 266 11.36 20.43 -7.09
CA VAL A 266 10.24 20.42 -8.03
C VAL A 266 9.05 19.71 -7.38
N TRP A 267 7.97 20.44 -7.16
CA TRP A 267 6.72 19.92 -6.60
C TRP A 267 5.78 19.56 -7.74
N LEU A 268 5.69 18.27 -8.10
CA LEU A 268 4.81 17.83 -9.20
C LEU A 268 3.37 17.62 -8.77
N GLY A 269 3.10 17.58 -7.45
CA GLY A 269 1.76 17.33 -6.97
C GLY A 269 1.24 15.94 -7.39
N HIS A 270 0.00 15.88 -7.86
CA HIS A 270 -0.57 14.67 -8.45
C HIS A 270 -0.13 14.51 -9.89
N VAL A 271 0.35 13.34 -10.23
CA VAL A 271 0.72 12.92 -11.58
C VAL A 271 -0.09 11.71 -12.02
N SER A 272 -0.19 11.47 -13.31
CA SER A 272 -0.73 10.22 -13.88
C SER A 272 0.22 9.04 -13.61
N GLU A 273 -0.25 7.82 -13.84
CA GLU A 273 0.59 6.63 -13.72
C GLU A 273 1.76 6.66 -14.72
N ASP A 274 1.50 7.06 -15.96
CA ASP A 274 2.54 7.21 -16.99
C ASP A 274 3.62 8.22 -16.60
N GLU A 275 3.22 9.36 -16.03
CA GLU A 275 4.16 10.38 -15.54
C GLU A 275 4.95 9.89 -14.32
N LEU A 276 4.31 9.12 -13.41
CA LEU A 276 5.00 8.52 -12.27
C LEU A 276 6.06 7.52 -12.73
N ILE A 277 5.72 6.65 -13.69
CA ILE A 277 6.66 5.72 -14.32
C ILE A 277 7.80 6.49 -14.96
N GLY A 278 7.51 7.53 -15.73
CA GLY A 278 8.53 8.40 -16.33
C GLY A 278 9.45 9.06 -15.30
N ALA A 279 8.91 9.48 -14.16
CA ALA A 279 9.70 10.05 -13.07
C ALA A 279 10.68 9.03 -12.45
N TYR A 280 10.25 7.76 -12.26
CA TYR A 280 11.15 6.70 -11.81
C TYR A 280 12.28 6.46 -12.81
N HIS A 281 12.00 6.44 -14.12
CA HIS A 281 13.01 6.24 -15.16
C HIS A 281 13.95 7.44 -15.32
N ALA A 282 13.51 8.65 -14.98
CA ALA A 282 14.36 9.85 -14.99
C ALA A 282 15.29 9.91 -13.78
N ALA A 283 14.91 9.31 -12.66
CA ALA A 283 15.58 9.49 -11.38
C ALA A 283 16.92 8.73 -11.28
N THR A 284 17.86 9.33 -10.59
CA THR A 284 19.12 8.69 -10.16
C THR A 284 18.85 7.66 -9.07
N ALA A 285 17.98 8.01 -8.12
CA ALA A 285 17.50 7.12 -7.07
C ALA A 285 16.18 7.63 -6.47
N LEU A 286 15.38 6.71 -5.93
CA LEU A 286 14.28 7.03 -5.04
C LEU A 286 14.82 7.30 -3.64
N TRP A 287 14.52 8.46 -3.08
CA TRP A 287 14.72 8.76 -1.66
C TRP A 287 13.45 8.42 -0.89
N PHE A 288 13.55 7.45 0.00
CA PHE A 288 12.43 6.94 0.78
C PHE A 288 12.74 7.01 2.29
N PRO A 289 12.90 8.23 2.86
CA PRO A 289 13.33 8.46 4.22
C PRO A 289 12.18 8.34 5.24
N SER A 290 11.17 7.51 4.98
CA SER A 290 10.10 7.23 5.93
C SER A 290 10.69 6.80 7.28
N ASN A 291 10.14 7.33 8.39
CA ASN A 291 10.78 7.24 9.70
C ASN A 291 9.92 6.63 10.81
N VAL A 292 8.72 6.19 10.48
CA VAL A 292 7.78 5.60 11.44
C VAL A 292 7.23 4.28 10.90
N ARG A 293 7.07 3.30 11.76
CA ARG A 293 6.61 1.96 11.44
C ARG A 293 5.19 1.88 10.82
N SER A 294 4.41 2.98 10.81
CA SER A 294 3.18 3.07 10.00
C SER A 294 3.46 2.95 8.49
N GLU A 295 4.71 3.13 8.05
CA GLU A 295 5.19 2.68 6.75
C GLU A 295 5.57 1.20 6.86
N GLY A 296 4.64 0.32 6.51
CA GLY A 296 4.81 -1.11 6.71
C GLY A 296 5.60 -1.81 5.61
N PHE A 297 5.59 -1.27 4.37
CA PHE A 297 6.16 -1.92 3.19
C PHE A 297 6.74 -0.91 2.18
N GLY A 298 5.92 0.07 1.77
CA GLY A 298 6.32 1.08 0.79
C GLY A 298 6.26 0.57 -0.66
N LEU A 299 5.06 0.42 -1.23
CA LEU A 299 4.87 -0.01 -2.63
C LEU A 299 5.71 0.79 -3.62
N VAL A 300 5.89 2.10 -3.37
CA VAL A 300 6.73 2.98 -4.21
C VAL A 300 8.18 2.50 -4.33
N GLN A 301 8.70 1.73 -3.37
CA GLN A 301 10.01 1.09 -3.50
C GLN A 301 9.98 0.02 -4.59
N VAL A 302 8.92 -0.81 -4.62
CA VAL A 302 8.76 -1.86 -5.63
C VAL A 302 8.59 -1.26 -7.02
N GLU A 303 7.82 -0.19 -7.14
CA GLU A 303 7.63 0.57 -8.38
C GLU A 303 8.96 1.14 -8.89
N SER A 304 9.72 1.77 -8.01
CA SER A 304 11.08 2.28 -8.29
C SER A 304 12.02 1.16 -8.73
N MET A 305 12.05 0.06 -8.00
CA MET A 305 12.88 -1.11 -8.30
C MET A 305 12.51 -1.72 -9.65
N ALA A 306 11.23 -1.84 -9.98
CA ALA A 306 10.75 -2.33 -11.26
C ALA A 306 11.15 -1.42 -12.44
N SER A 307 11.32 -0.13 -12.17
CA SER A 307 11.83 0.87 -13.13
C SER A 307 13.36 0.96 -13.17
N SER A 308 14.08 0.01 -12.55
CA SER A 308 15.55 0.03 -12.42
C SER A 308 16.09 1.29 -11.73
N CYS A 309 15.29 1.93 -10.88
CA CYS A 309 15.68 3.07 -10.08
C CYS A 309 16.05 2.59 -8.65
N PRO A 310 17.32 2.66 -8.23
CA PRO A 310 17.74 2.21 -6.90
C PRO A 310 17.05 3.01 -5.80
N VAL A 311 16.85 2.37 -4.65
CA VAL A 311 16.18 2.98 -3.49
C VAL A 311 17.19 3.30 -2.40
N ILE A 312 17.10 4.51 -1.84
CA ILE A 312 17.70 4.82 -0.54
C ILE A 312 16.58 4.89 0.49
N ASN A 313 16.46 3.86 1.32
CA ASN A 313 15.42 3.76 2.35
C ASN A 313 15.99 3.92 3.76
N ALA A 314 15.11 3.98 4.75
CA ALA A 314 15.49 4.09 6.14
C ALA A 314 15.30 2.75 6.90
N ASP A 315 16.18 2.47 7.86
CA ASP A 315 16.10 1.33 8.76
C ASP A 315 15.03 1.60 9.84
N ILE A 316 13.78 1.33 9.48
CA ILE A 316 12.64 1.53 10.38
C ILE A 316 12.46 0.27 11.23
N PRO A 317 12.68 0.33 12.56
CA PRO A 317 12.57 -0.83 13.43
C PRO A 317 11.21 -1.54 13.31
N GLY A 318 11.22 -2.83 13.03
CA GLY A 318 10.02 -3.65 12.90
C GLY A 318 9.12 -3.31 11.70
N SER A 319 9.63 -2.64 10.68
CA SER A 319 8.97 -2.42 9.40
C SER A 319 9.50 -3.35 8.32
N GLY A 320 8.69 -3.61 7.27
CA GLY A 320 9.13 -4.32 6.07
C GLY A 320 9.95 -3.45 5.10
N VAL A 321 10.08 -2.15 5.33
CA VAL A 321 10.78 -1.23 4.41
C VAL A 321 12.20 -1.70 4.08
N PRO A 322 13.09 -2.02 5.05
CA PRO A 322 14.45 -2.48 4.74
C PRO A 322 14.49 -3.89 4.11
N TRP A 323 13.41 -4.66 4.23
CA TRP A 323 13.32 -5.99 3.62
C TRP A 323 12.92 -5.93 2.14
N VAL A 324 12.14 -4.93 1.74
CA VAL A 324 11.73 -4.75 0.34
C VAL A 324 12.94 -4.45 -0.54
N SER A 325 13.73 -3.44 -0.17
CA SER A 325 14.99 -3.08 -0.83
C SER A 325 16.12 -3.16 0.20
N ARG A 326 16.93 -4.21 0.11
CA ARG A 326 17.94 -4.57 1.12
C ARG A 326 19.24 -3.80 0.93
N HIS A 327 19.84 -3.44 2.05
CA HIS A 327 21.11 -2.71 2.07
C HIS A 327 22.20 -3.43 1.27
N GLU A 328 22.91 -2.68 0.42
CA GLU A 328 24.00 -3.15 -0.45
C GLU A 328 23.61 -4.24 -1.48
N GLN A 329 22.36 -4.67 -1.48
CA GLN A 329 21.84 -5.67 -2.44
C GLN A 329 21.02 -5.00 -3.54
N GLU A 330 19.89 -4.40 -3.21
CA GLU A 330 18.99 -3.72 -4.15
C GLU A 330 18.95 -2.21 -3.94
N GLY A 331 19.47 -1.72 -2.80
CA GLY A 331 19.46 -0.30 -2.45
C GLY A 331 20.44 0.00 -1.32
N LEU A 332 20.32 1.19 -0.78
CA LEU A 332 21.06 1.62 0.39
C LEU A 332 20.10 1.94 1.52
N THR A 333 20.39 1.43 2.72
CA THR A 333 19.57 1.68 3.91
C THR A 333 20.33 2.60 4.85
N ILE A 334 19.65 3.62 5.37
CA ILE A 334 20.21 4.63 6.25
C ILE A 334 19.49 4.60 7.62
N PRO A 335 20.11 5.11 8.71
CA PRO A 335 19.40 5.35 9.96
C PRO A 335 18.22 6.31 9.76
N ILE A 336 17.12 6.09 10.50
CA ILE A 336 15.97 7.01 10.50
C ILE A 336 16.41 8.42 10.97
N ASN A 337 15.72 9.45 10.50
CA ASN A 337 15.95 10.86 10.89
C ASN A 337 17.40 11.34 10.71
N ASN A 338 18.10 10.85 9.68
CA ASN A 338 19.50 11.20 9.44
C ASN A 338 19.72 11.76 8.02
N PRO A 339 19.58 13.08 7.80
CA PRO A 339 19.81 13.72 6.50
C PRO A 339 21.25 13.55 5.98
N ALA A 340 22.24 13.58 6.87
CA ALA A 340 23.64 13.42 6.50
C ALA A 340 23.91 11.99 5.96
N ALA A 341 23.30 10.97 6.57
CA ALA A 341 23.40 9.60 6.06
C ALA A 341 22.70 9.43 4.71
N LEU A 342 21.56 10.11 4.48
CA LEU A 342 20.89 10.12 3.17
C LEU A 342 21.78 10.76 2.11
N ALA A 343 22.36 11.93 2.39
CA ALA A 343 23.28 12.60 1.48
C ALA A 343 24.55 11.77 1.22
N LYS A 344 25.09 11.09 2.25
CA LYS A 344 26.24 10.18 2.08
C LYS A 344 25.90 9.01 1.16
N ALA A 345 24.74 8.40 1.34
CA ALA A 345 24.27 7.30 0.48
C ALA A 345 24.04 7.78 -0.97
N ALA A 346 23.48 8.99 -1.15
CA ALA A 346 23.32 9.60 -2.45
C ALA A 346 24.68 9.86 -3.15
N LYS A 347 25.66 10.40 -2.42
CA LYS A 347 27.04 10.59 -2.93
C LYS A 347 27.70 9.27 -3.33
N ARG A 348 27.48 8.20 -2.62
CA ARG A 348 27.96 6.87 -3.00
C ARG A 348 27.45 6.43 -4.37
N LEU A 349 26.16 6.65 -4.66
CA LEU A 349 25.60 6.34 -5.98
C LEU A 349 26.19 7.19 -7.11
N LEU A 350 26.73 8.36 -6.82
CA LEU A 350 27.37 9.25 -7.80
C LEU A 350 28.83 8.91 -8.02
N TYR A 351 29.57 8.59 -6.96
CA TYR A 351 31.03 8.58 -6.99
C TYR A 351 31.66 7.17 -6.87
N GLU A 352 30.92 6.16 -6.38
CA GLU A 352 31.40 4.78 -6.36
C GLU A 352 31.19 4.12 -7.73
N PRO A 353 32.25 3.74 -8.45
CA PRO A 353 32.14 3.18 -9.79
C PRO A 353 31.25 1.94 -9.85
N GLY A 354 30.27 1.95 -10.74
CA GLY A 354 29.38 0.81 -10.97
C GLY A 354 28.33 0.52 -9.89
N LEU A 355 28.38 1.19 -8.72
CA LEU A 355 27.45 0.93 -7.62
C LEU A 355 25.98 1.14 -8.05
N ARG A 356 25.67 2.27 -8.66
CA ARG A 356 24.31 2.59 -9.13
C ARG A 356 23.80 1.52 -10.09
N ASN A 357 24.59 1.13 -11.09
CA ASN A 357 24.20 0.13 -12.09
C ASN A 357 24.00 -1.25 -11.49
N ARG A 358 24.88 -1.66 -10.56
CA ARG A 358 24.75 -2.92 -9.82
C ARG A 358 23.45 -2.97 -9.02
N LEU A 359 23.15 -1.92 -8.25
CA LEU A 359 21.93 -1.83 -7.47
C LEU A 359 20.69 -1.75 -8.36
N ALA A 360 20.71 -1.00 -9.46
CA ALA A 360 19.61 -0.91 -10.42
C ALA A 360 19.26 -2.26 -11.04
N THR A 361 20.27 -3.05 -11.45
CA THR A 361 20.08 -4.39 -11.98
C THR A 361 19.49 -5.33 -10.94
N ALA A 362 20.04 -5.32 -9.73
CA ALA A 362 19.57 -6.15 -8.64
C ALA A 362 18.14 -5.76 -8.19
N SER A 363 17.84 -4.46 -8.12
CA SER A 363 16.49 -3.94 -7.84
C SER A 363 15.47 -4.46 -8.83
N ARG A 364 15.77 -4.38 -10.12
CA ARG A 364 14.90 -4.87 -11.18
C ARG A 364 14.58 -6.35 -10.99
N LYS A 365 15.61 -7.17 -10.78
CA LYS A 365 15.44 -8.61 -10.54
C LYS A 365 14.61 -8.88 -9.29
N ARG A 366 14.88 -8.17 -8.19
CA ARG A 366 14.15 -8.32 -6.92
C ARG A 366 12.67 -7.96 -7.05
N SER A 367 12.32 -6.93 -7.86
CA SER A 367 10.93 -6.50 -8.04
C SER A 367 10.02 -7.60 -8.59
N GLU A 368 10.56 -8.57 -9.34
CA GLU A 368 9.81 -9.72 -9.85
C GLU A 368 9.22 -10.59 -8.74
N SER A 369 9.83 -10.59 -7.54
CA SER A 369 9.30 -11.29 -6.36
C SER A 369 8.03 -10.63 -5.80
N PHE A 370 7.70 -9.42 -6.23
CA PHE A 370 6.53 -8.65 -5.83
C PHE A 370 5.51 -8.54 -6.96
N ASN A 371 5.30 -9.65 -7.68
CA ASN A 371 4.37 -9.74 -8.79
C ASN A 371 2.92 -9.88 -8.30
N HIS A 372 2.02 -9.08 -8.87
CA HIS A 372 0.59 -9.10 -8.55
C HIS A 372 -0.09 -10.46 -8.83
N LEU A 373 0.34 -11.17 -9.88
CA LEU A 373 -0.19 -12.51 -10.18
C LEU A 373 0.18 -13.52 -9.09
N THR A 374 1.45 -13.55 -8.67
CA THR A 374 1.91 -14.40 -7.58
C THR A 374 1.23 -14.05 -6.25
N MET A 375 1.01 -12.76 -5.98
CA MET A 375 0.27 -12.30 -4.81
C MET A 375 -1.17 -12.83 -4.83
N ALA A 376 -1.87 -12.71 -5.95
CA ALA A 376 -3.25 -13.20 -6.08
C ALA A 376 -3.32 -14.73 -5.98
N GLN A 377 -2.43 -15.47 -6.61
CA GLN A 377 -2.37 -16.93 -6.52
C GLN A 377 -2.14 -17.40 -5.07
N ARG A 378 -1.18 -16.80 -4.35
CA ARG A 378 -0.95 -17.10 -2.94
C ARG A 378 -2.12 -16.71 -2.04
N SER A 379 -2.88 -15.66 -2.40
CA SER A 379 -4.10 -15.33 -1.64
C SER A 379 -5.16 -16.42 -1.79
N PHE A 380 -5.29 -17.03 -2.97
CA PHE A 380 -6.19 -18.16 -3.19
C PHE A 380 -5.80 -19.38 -2.36
N GLU A 381 -4.50 -19.69 -2.25
CA GLU A 381 -4.01 -20.79 -1.39
C GLU A 381 -4.53 -20.60 0.06
N PHE A 382 -4.38 -19.42 0.64
CA PHE A 382 -4.92 -19.13 1.98
C PHE A 382 -6.45 -19.20 2.05
N TYR A 383 -7.15 -18.80 1.01
CA TYR A 383 -8.61 -18.85 0.97
C TYR A 383 -9.11 -20.30 0.90
N GLU A 384 -8.50 -21.13 0.07
CA GLU A 384 -8.83 -22.55 -0.05
C GLU A 384 -8.54 -23.34 1.23
N GLU A 385 -7.43 -23.06 1.91
CA GLU A 385 -7.13 -23.61 3.23
C GLU A 385 -8.24 -23.31 4.23
N VAL A 386 -8.62 -22.03 4.37
CA VAL A 386 -9.64 -21.57 5.31
C VAL A 386 -11.01 -22.15 5.01
N LEU A 387 -11.42 -22.20 3.74
CA LEU A 387 -12.68 -22.79 3.32
C LEU A 387 -12.70 -24.29 3.57
N SER A 388 -11.60 -24.99 3.32
CA SER A 388 -11.51 -26.44 3.58
C SER A 388 -11.58 -26.78 5.07
N GLU A 389 -10.98 -25.98 5.94
CA GLU A 389 -11.09 -26.12 7.39
C GLU A 389 -12.55 -25.96 7.86
N GLN A 390 -13.27 -24.98 7.31
CA GLN A 390 -14.68 -24.73 7.65
C GLN A 390 -15.60 -25.88 7.21
N TRP A 391 -15.42 -26.41 5.99
CA TRP A 391 -16.22 -27.53 5.48
C TRP A 391 -16.01 -28.82 6.31
N ASN A 392 -14.77 -29.10 6.70
CA ASN A 392 -14.46 -30.24 7.57
C ASN A 392 -15.14 -30.10 8.94
N TYR A 393 -15.20 -28.87 9.50
CA TYR A 393 -15.84 -28.62 10.79
C TYR A 393 -17.39 -28.72 10.74
N ALA A 394 -17.98 -28.33 9.59
CA ALA A 394 -19.41 -28.35 9.35
C ALA A 394 -19.94 -29.75 8.89
N GLY A 395 -19.08 -30.74 8.69
CA GLY A 395 -19.46 -32.06 8.16
C GLY A 395 -19.97 -32.03 6.70
N ILE A 396 -19.72 -30.96 5.97
CA ILE A 396 -20.12 -30.75 4.57
C ILE A 396 -19.11 -31.44 3.67
N GLN A 397 -19.56 -32.38 2.81
CA GLN A 397 -18.69 -32.99 1.79
C GLN A 397 -18.11 -31.92 0.86
N LYS A 398 -16.81 -31.98 0.60
CA LYS A 398 -16.14 -31.08 -0.38
C LYS A 398 -16.90 -31.18 -1.72
N PRO A 399 -17.17 -30.03 -2.39
CA PRO A 399 -17.63 -30.08 -3.77
C PRO A 399 -16.61 -30.87 -4.63
N VAL A 400 -17.10 -31.82 -5.39
CA VAL A 400 -16.30 -32.85 -6.14
C VAL A 400 -15.29 -32.32 -7.16
N ASN A 401 -15.10 -31.00 -7.30
CA ASN A 401 -14.27 -30.35 -8.32
C ASN A 401 -13.01 -29.64 -7.79
N LEU A 402 -12.43 -30.08 -6.67
CA LEU A 402 -11.18 -29.54 -6.11
C LEU A 402 -9.94 -30.41 -6.38
N LEU A 403 -9.92 -31.18 -7.51
CA LEU A 403 -8.73 -31.88 -8.02
C LEU A 403 -8.35 -31.37 -9.41
#